data_e161dabe3389497bb456f7ff7ba72750
#
_entry.id   e161dabe3389497bb456f7ff7ba72750
#
_cell.length_a   1.000
_cell.length_b   1.000
_cell.length_c   1.000
_cell.angle_alpha   90.00
_cell.angle_beta   90.00
_cell.angle_gamma   90.00
#
_symmetry.space_group_name_H-M   'P 1'
#
loop_
_entity.id
_entity.type
_entity.pdbx_description
1 polymer ?
#
loop_
_entity_poly.entity_id
_entity_poly.type
_entity_poly.pdbx_seq_one_letter_code
_entity_poly.pdbx_strand_id
1 'polypeptide(L)'
;MDAMLGAAGLGDIGEHFPDTDEKFKDADSIELLKEVRKILDKAGMDIVNVDAVVILEKPKISDKKGEMRENIANALKLSCKDVNIKATTTEKLGFIGRSEGIASEAVVTLVKRSEL
;
A
#
# COMPACT_ATOMS: atom_id res chain seq x y z
N MET A 1 -1.55 -1.66 -1.92
CA MET A 1 -1.70 -2.38 -3.21
C MET A 1 -3.17 -2.46 -3.66
N ASP A 2 -4.04 -3.00 -2.83
CA ASP A 2 -5.47 -3.12 -3.19
C ASP A 2 -6.12 -1.80 -3.57
N ALA A 3 -5.80 -0.72 -2.87
CA ALA A 3 -6.36 0.60 -3.19
C ALA A 3 -6.00 1.05 -4.61
N MET A 4 -4.79 0.75 -5.05
CA MET A 4 -4.32 1.08 -6.41
C MET A 4 -5.04 0.27 -7.46
N LEU A 5 -5.12 -1.04 -7.25
CA LEU A 5 -5.81 -1.94 -8.17
C LEU A 5 -7.29 -1.61 -8.23
N GLY A 6 -7.90 -1.36 -7.07
CA GLY A 6 -9.32 -1.01 -7.00
C GLY A 6 -9.63 0.31 -7.70
N ALA A 7 -8.80 1.34 -7.50
CA ALA A 7 -8.97 2.63 -8.18
C ALA A 7 -8.88 2.50 -9.70
N ALA A 8 -8.09 1.56 -10.20
CA ALA A 8 -7.96 1.29 -11.62
C ALA A 8 -9.00 0.28 -12.15
N GLY A 9 -9.81 -0.28 -11.28
CA GLY A 9 -10.80 -1.28 -11.68
C GLY A 9 -10.21 -2.62 -12.06
N LEU A 10 -9.05 -2.98 -11.47
CA LEU A 10 -8.26 -4.16 -11.85
C LEU A 10 -8.31 -5.29 -10.82
N GLY A 11 -9.32 -5.31 -9.97
CA GLY A 11 -9.50 -6.38 -8.99
C GLY A 11 -8.70 -6.16 -7.71
N ASP A 12 -8.07 -7.19 -7.22
CA ASP A 12 -7.34 -7.15 -5.94
C ASP A 12 -6.01 -7.91 -6.03
N ILE A 13 -5.23 -7.86 -4.95
CA ILE A 13 -3.90 -8.49 -4.92
C ILE A 13 -4.00 -10.01 -5.01
N GLY A 14 -5.06 -10.62 -4.47
CA GLY A 14 -5.24 -12.06 -4.52
C GLY A 14 -5.43 -12.58 -5.93
N GLU A 15 -6.06 -11.80 -6.80
CA GLU A 15 -6.25 -12.15 -8.21
C GLU A 15 -4.93 -12.10 -8.99
N HIS A 16 -4.09 -11.10 -8.70
CA HIS A 16 -2.82 -10.91 -9.40
C HIS A 16 -1.68 -11.74 -8.82
N PHE A 17 -1.69 -11.96 -7.51
CA PHE A 17 -0.63 -12.67 -6.79
C PHE A 17 -1.23 -13.74 -5.88
N PRO A 18 -1.83 -14.80 -6.46
CA PRO A 18 -2.44 -15.84 -5.64
C PRO A 18 -1.41 -16.54 -4.76
N ASP A 19 -1.76 -16.77 -3.49
CA ASP A 19 -0.91 -17.43 -2.51
C ASP A 19 -0.65 -18.91 -2.85
N THR A 20 -1.47 -19.48 -3.74
CA THR A 20 -1.30 -20.83 -4.27
C THR A 20 -0.19 -20.93 -5.33
N ASP A 21 0.30 -19.80 -5.84
CA ASP A 21 1.37 -19.77 -6.84
C ASP A 21 2.71 -19.72 -6.11
N GLU A 22 3.57 -20.70 -6.32
CA GLU A 22 4.91 -20.79 -5.72
C GLU A 22 5.76 -19.56 -5.99
N LYS A 23 5.55 -18.90 -7.12
CA LYS A 23 6.26 -17.68 -7.51
C LYS A 23 6.08 -16.55 -6.48
N PHE A 24 4.92 -16.52 -5.80
CA PHE A 24 4.58 -15.46 -4.85
C PHE A 24 4.66 -15.90 -3.40
N LYS A 25 5.04 -17.15 -3.17
CA LYS A 25 5.20 -17.67 -1.81
C LYS A 25 6.33 -16.91 -1.11
N ASP A 26 6.04 -16.39 0.08
CA ASP A 26 6.99 -15.61 0.88
C ASP A 26 7.56 -14.38 0.15
N ALA A 27 6.84 -13.87 -0.85
CA ALA A 27 7.29 -12.70 -1.60
C ALA A 27 7.32 -11.46 -0.72
N ASP A 28 8.37 -10.66 -0.90
CA ASP A 28 8.51 -9.35 -0.25
C ASP A 28 7.41 -8.42 -0.74
N SER A 29 6.70 -7.79 0.19
CA SER A 29 5.59 -6.87 -0.13
C SER A 29 6.04 -5.68 -0.97
N ILE A 30 7.25 -5.19 -0.78
CA ILE A 30 7.80 -4.10 -1.60
C ILE A 30 8.00 -4.56 -3.05
N GLU A 31 8.45 -5.80 -3.26
CA GLU A 31 8.59 -6.34 -4.61
C GLU A 31 7.22 -6.51 -5.28
N LEU A 32 6.20 -6.94 -4.52
CA LEU A 32 4.83 -7.01 -5.04
C LEU A 32 4.30 -5.61 -5.37
N LEU A 33 4.62 -4.61 -4.56
CA LEU A 33 4.23 -3.23 -4.82
C LEU A 33 4.81 -2.72 -6.15
N LYS A 34 6.05 -3.06 -6.44
CA LYS A 34 6.67 -2.74 -7.72
C LYS A 34 5.94 -3.40 -8.89
N GLU A 35 5.48 -4.64 -8.70
CA GLU A 35 4.69 -5.33 -9.71
C GLU A 35 3.33 -4.67 -9.94
N VAL A 36 2.67 -4.22 -8.87
CA VAL A 36 1.41 -3.47 -8.96
C VAL A 36 1.63 -2.19 -9.78
N ARG A 37 2.73 -1.48 -9.54
CA ARG A 37 3.06 -0.29 -10.31
C ARG A 37 3.17 -0.60 -11.80
N LYS A 38 3.81 -1.72 -12.16
CA LYS A 38 3.92 -2.15 -13.57
C LYS A 38 2.54 -2.44 -14.16
N ILE A 39 1.65 -3.05 -13.40
CA ILE A 39 0.28 -3.32 -13.83
C ILE A 39 -0.44 -2.02 -14.14
N LEU A 40 -0.31 -1.02 -13.26
CA LEU A 40 -0.91 0.30 -13.47
C LEU A 40 -0.32 1.00 -14.70
N ASP A 41 0.99 0.92 -14.88
CA ASP A 41 1.65 1.48 -16.05
C ASP A 41 1.09 0.89 -17.35
N LYS A 42 0.93 -0.42 -17.40
CA LYS A 42 0.32 -1.11 -18.54
C LYS A 42 -1.11 -0.68 -18.79
N ALA A 43 -1.85 -0.37 -17.73
CA ALA A 43 -3.23 0.10 -17.82
C ALA A 43 -3.33 1.59 -18.17
N GLY A 44 -2.20 2.28 -18.32
CA GLY A 44 -2.18 3.71 -18.65
C GLY A 44 -2.54 4.61 -17.48
N MET A 45 -2.30 4.17 -16.26
CA MET A 45 -2.62 4.91 -15.05
C MET A 45 -1.35 5.44 -14.38
N ASP A 46 -1.38 6.68 -13.94
CA ASP A 46 -0.34 7.28 -13.11
C ASP A 46 -0.86 7.45 -11.68
N ILE A 47 0.02 7.23 -10.70
CA ILE A 47 -0.30 7.42 -9.29
C ILE A 47 -0.03 8.89 -8.95
N VAL A 48 -1.03 9.58 -8.41
CA VAL A 48 -0.89 10.97 -7.97
C VAL A 48 -0.37 11.03 -6.55
N ASN A 49 -1.00 10.30 -5.64
CA ASN A 49 -0.56 10.26 -4.24
C ASN A 49 -1.08 9.01 -3.54
N VAL A 50 -0.47 8.71 -2.40
CA VAL A 50 -0.88 7.63 -1.51
C VAL A 50 -1.00 8.19 -0.10
N ASP A 51 -2.12 7.96 0.56
CA ASP A 51 -2.32 8.30 1.97
C ASP A 51 -2.74 7.02 2.69
N ALA A 52 -1.95 6.60 3.64
CA ALA A 52 -2.17 5.34 4.36
C ALA A 52 -2.18 5.58 5.86
N VAL A 53 -2.95 4.77 6.57
CA VAL A 53 -2.96 4.75 8.03
C VAL A 53 -2.72 3.32 8.51
N VAL A 54 -1.88 3.19 9.53
CA VAL A 54 -1.65 1.92 10.23
C VAL A 54 -2.33 2.04 11.59
N ILE A 55 -3.17 1.08 11.91
CA ILE A 55 -3.97 1.05 13.12
C ILE A 55 -3.43 -0.05 14.02
N LEU A 56 -2.81 0.32 15.13
CA LEU A 56 -2.13 -0.62 16.01
C LEU A 56 -1.92 -0.01 17.39
N GLU A 57 -1.85 -0.89 18.42
CA GLU A 57 -1.46 -0.45 19.76
C GLU A 57 0.04 -0.52 19.97
N LYS A 58 0.67 -1.58 19.48
CA LYS A 58 2.12 -1.85 19.60
C LYS A 58 2.62 -2.51 18.34
N PRO A 59 3.89 -2.28 17.97
CA PRO A 59 4.83 -1.31 18.51
C PRO A 59 4.51 0.13 18.04
N LYS A 60 5.15 1.12 18.63
CA LYS A 60 5.08 2.48 18.10
C LYS A 60 5.91 2.53 16.82
N ILE A 61 5.30 3.05 15.75
CA ILE A 61 5.98 3.11 14.44
C ILE A 61 6.41 4.53 14.04
N SER A 62 6.27 5.50 14.94
CA SER A 62 6.62 6.90 14.64
C SER A 62 8.05 7.05 14.15
N ASP A 63 9.00 6.29 14.70
CA ASP A 63 10.40 6.31 14.28
C ASP A 63 10.62 5.64 12.92
N LYS A 64 9.66 4.84 12.47
CA LYS A 64 9.76 4.06 11.23
C LYS A 64 8.97 4.67 10.07
N LYS A 65 8.11 5.63 10.35
CA LYS A 65 7.23 6.21 9.31
C LYS A 65 8.01 6.82 8.15
N GLY A 66 9.12 7.50 8.45
CA GLY A 66 9.98 8.08 7.42
C GLY A 66 10.55 7.03 6.48
N GLU A 67 11.07 5.94 7.03
CA GLU A 67 11.62 4.83 6.26
C GLU A 67 10.54 4.12 5.45
N MET A 68 9.38 3.88 6.05
CA MET A 68 8.23 3.28 5.35
C MET A 68 7.79 4.13 4.17
N ARG A 69 7.68 5.42 4.37
CA ARG A 69 7.32 6.40 3.35
C ARG A 69 8.31 6.38 2.18
N GLU A 70 9.60 6.38 2.50
CA GLU A 70 10.68 6.32 1.51
C GLU A 70 10.64 5.03 0.69
N ASN A 71 10.47 3.91 1.37
CA ASN A 71 10.41 2.60 0.70
C ASN A 71 9.24 2.52 -0.28
N ILE A 72 8.08 3.02 0.12
CA ILE A 72 6.88 3.06 -0.74
C ILE A 72 7.10 4.02 -1.92
N ALA A 73 7.60 5.22 -1.64
CA ALA A 73 7.85 6.21 -2.68
C ALA A 73 8.85 5.69 -3.73
N ASN A 74 9.92 5.05 -3.27
CA ASN A 74 10.92 4.47 -4.17
C ASN A 74 10.34 3.34 -5.02
N ALA A 75 9.55 2.45 -4.41
CA ALA A 75 8.92 1.35 -5.13
C ALA A 75 7.95 1.86 -6.21
N LEU A 76 7.26 2.95 -5.93
CA LEU A 76 6.25 3.53 -6.82
C LEU A 76 6.83 4.62 -7.73
N LYS A 77 8.10 4.95 -7.57
CA LYS A 77 8.79 6.05 -8.28
C LYS A 77 8.05 7.39 -8.11
N LEU A 78 7.61 7.63 -6.89
CA LEU A 78 6.97 8.89 -6.48
C LEU A 78 7.94 9.71 -5.65
N SER A 79 7.68 11.02 -5.56
CA SER A 79 8.32 11.86 -4.56
C SER A 79 7.79 11.49 -3.17
N CYS A 80 8.62 11.55 -2.14
CA CYS A 80 8.18 11.27 -0.76
C CYS A 80 7.02 12.17 -0.32
N LYS A 81 6.92 13.38 -0.85
CA LYS A 81 5.83 14.30 -0.51
C LYS A 81 4.47 13.83 -1.02
N ASP A 82 4.44 12.88 -1.96
CA ASP A 82 3.21 12.33 -2.49
C ASP A 82 2.80 11.03 -1.79
N VAL A 83 3.54 10.62 -0.77
CA VAL A 83 3.24 9.46 0.06
C VAL A 83 3.15 9.90 1.51
N ASN A 84 2.06 9.58 2.17
CA ASN A 84 1.88 9.89 3.59
C ASN A 84 1.55 8.64 4.38
N ILE A 85 2.15 8.51 5.56
CA ILE A 85 1.92 7.39 6.48
C ILE A 85 1.47 7.98 7.81
N LYS A 86 0.30 7.55 8.27
CA LYS A 86 -0.26 7.92 9.56
C LYS A 86 -0.29 6.69 10.46
N ALA A 87 -0.25 6.89 11.76
CA ALA A 87 -0.41 5.83 12.72
C ALA A 87 -1.44 6.26 13.77
N THR A 88 -2.30 5.36 14.18
CA THR A 88 -3.29 5.61 15.21
C THR A 88 -3.51 4.35 16.05
N THR A 89 -4.08 4.53 17.23
CA THR A 89 -4.52 3.42 18.07
C THR A 89 -6.03 3.30 18.02
N THR A 90 -6.59 2.28 18.66
CA THR A 90 -8.03 2.17 18.89
C THR A 90 -8.40 2.51 20.34
N GLU A 91 -7.53 3.19 21.05
CA GLU A 91 -7.73 3.54 22.47
C GLU A 91 -8.04 2.31 23.31
N LYS A 92 -7.27 1.24 23.08
CA LYS A 92 -7.38 -0.06 23.76
C LYS A 92 -8.69 -0.82 23.52
N LEU A 93 -9.44 -0.43 22.47
CA LEU A 93 -10.70 -1.08 22.13
C LEU A 93 -10.50 -2.18 21.08
N GLY A 94 -11.24 -3.28 21.24
CA GLY A 94 -11.28 -4.36 20.28
C GLY A 94 -10.00 -5.19 20.19
N PHE A 95 -9.89 -6.01 19.15
CA PHE A 95 -8.74 -6.91 18.99
C PHE A 95 -7.44 -6.13 18.72
N ILE A 96 -7.52 -5.03 18.03
CA ILE A 96 -6.36 -4.16 17.80
C ILE A 96 -5.91 -3.54 19.13
N GLY A 97 -6.87 -3.07 19.93
CA GLY A 97 -6.61 -2.48 21.24
C GLY A 97 -6.02 -3.46 22.23
N ARG A 98 -6.29 -4.76 22.07
CA ARG A 98 -5.69 -5.83 22.87
C ARG A 98 -4.36 -6.33 22.30
N SER A 99 -3.85 -5.68 21.27
CA SER A 99 -2.60 -6.08 20.58
C SER A 99 -2.65 -7.48 19.96
N GLU A 100 -3.83 -7.92 19.58
CA GLU A 100 -4.04 -9.23 18.92
C GLU A 100 -3.90 -9.13 17.41
N GLY A 101 -3.86 -7.92 16.86
CA GLY A 101 -3.70 -7.71 15.43
C GLY A 101 -3.50 -6.24 15.12
N ILE A 102 -3.24 -5.98 13.86
CA ILE A 102 -3.13 -4.63 13.31
C ILE A 102 -3.96 -4.53 12.04
N ALA A 103 -4.31 -3.31 11.65
CA ALA A 103 -5.01 -3.06 10.41
C ALA A 103 -4.35 -1.90 9.67
N SER A 104 -4.57 -1.81 8.38
CA SER A 104 -4.15 -0.64 7.62
C SER A 104 -5.20 -0.33 6.55
N GLU A 105 -5.31 0.95 6.24
CA GLU A 105 -6.16 1.42 5.17
C GLU A 105 -5.37 2.41 4.32
N ALA A 106 -5.67 2.46 3.04
CA ALA A 106 -5.01 3.39 2.14
C ALA A 106 -6.02 4.00 1.18
N VAL A 107 -5.78 5.26 0.84
CA VAL A 107 -6.50 5.95 -0.22
C VAL A 107 -5.47 6.37 -1.26
N VAL A 108 -5.74 6.09 -2.50
CA VAL A 108 -4.85 6.37 -3.62
C VAL A 108 -5.61 7.16 -4.66
N THR A 109 -4.98 8.19 -5.20
CA THR A 109 -5.51 8.93 -6.34
C THR A 109 -4.72 8.56 -7.59
N LEU A 110 -5.43 8.14 -8.61
CA LEU A 110 -4.86 7.81 -9.91
C LEU A 110 -5.36 8.81 -10.96
N VAL A 111 -4.61 8.94 -12.02
CA VAL A 111 -5.04 9.71 -13.20
C VAL A 111 -4.72 8.88 -14.44
N LYS A 112 -5.64 8.88 -15.39
CA LYS A 112 -5.40 8.27 -16.69
C LYS A 112 -4.42 9.13 -17.48
N ARG A 113 -3.43 8.48 -18.11
CA ARG A 113 -2.58 9.19 -19.07
C ARG A 113 -3.41 9.59 -20.27
N SER A 114 -3.10 10.77 -20.78
CA SER A 114 -3.73 11.25 -21.98
C SER A 114 -3.32 10.38 -23.17
N GLU A 115 -4.29 9.93 -23.96
CA GLU A 115 -4.05 9.22 -25.22
C GLU A 115 -3.86 10.28 -26.31
N LEU A 116 -2.64 10.64 -26.55
CA LEU A 116 -2.33 11.60 -27.61
C LEU A 116 -1.73 10.88 -28.81
#